data_838d927ea79e0c4a60585d7c3532beaa
#
_entry.id   838d927ea79e0c4a60585d7c3532beaa
#
_cell.length_a   1.000
_cell.length_b   1.000
_cell.length_c   1.000
_cell.angle_alpha   90.00
_cell.angle_beta   90.00
_cell.angle_gamma   90.00
#
_symmetry.space_group_name_H-M   'P 1'
#
loop_
_entity.id
_entity.type
_entity.pdbx_description
1 polymer ?
#
loop_
_entity_poly.entity_id
_entity_poly.type
_entity_poly.pdbx_seq_one_letter_code
_entity_poly.pdbx_strand_id
1 'polypeptide(L)'
;MRPHSTRAVYFAVGIAIVGLGAAFTLLFAPPRIVPIGDEADYLRAATHQARSGVHSSAPISEPAPRPDAYREPGYPFLLATAWRLGGVDLPRTEAEWLDDPSSPAARSVRLLGALLLALTAAVGAAAVQGAGGGFVASVATAALVTASPALRQAALTPGSEGLTAALVTLVAFAWIRGVTHPTWRWVALSGVAAGLVPLTRGATLVLIPTGAVLMLLAPRALPLGGRLRRAALFSLLALAPSAAWMTRNLEVTGSFVLADRSGAVLYSRAELDRQIAREGLLPAVAAWTPVEAVRRAGASRWPEATFSRYEWRGEGNFFTRSLRRWHAERRPPADPIAADRRLGREAMGEFIASRMRHLVATAAVAWRGLFAERSPESLLPLDLTCVVAFFLAAAIVRAGALALRGRNFRLAAFLAVPVALFLFHALLTEFLPRFAVPALPLAWGAVTLALCGAHRDPGR
;
A
#
# COMPACT_ATOMS: atom_id res chain seq x y z
N MET A 1 -33.86 24.51 9.86
CA MET A 1 -32.38 24.71 9.71
C MET A 1 -31.98 24.37 8.30
N ARG A 2 -31.27 25.24 7.59
CA ARG A 2 -30.91 25.04 6.18
C ARG A 2 -29.84 23.91 6.08
N PRO A 3 -30.00 22.91 5.21
CA PRO A 3 -29.09 21.75 5.12
C PRO A 3 -27.63 22.10 4.81
N HIS A 4 -27.34 23.33 4.39
CA HIS A 4 -25.99 23.81 4.10
C HIS A 4 -25.14 24.12 5.34
N SER A 5 -25.75 24.55 6.46
CA SER A 5 -25.02 24.86 7.70
C SER A 5 -24.48 23.61 8.40
N THR A 6 -25.22 22.52 8.33
CA THR A 6 -24.82 21.23 8.93
C THR A 6 -23.62 20.62 8.22
N ARG A 7 -23.53 20.74 6.88
CA ARG A 7 -22.40 20.22 6.10
C ARG A 7 -21.10 20.98 6.39
N ALA A 8 -21.16 22.31 6.59
CA ALA A 8 -19.97 23.12 6.93
C ALA A 8 -19.42 22.77 8.31
N VAL A 9 -20.31 22.54 9.31
CA VAL A 9 -19.90 22.10 10.65
C VAL A 9 -19.23 20.72 10.60
N TYR A 10 -19.76 19.79 9.83
CA TYR A 10 -19.19 18.45 9.67
C TYR A 10 -17.80 18.49 9.02
N PHE A 11 -17.62 19.33 8.02
CA PHE A 11 -16.34 19.55 7.37
C PHE A 11 -15.32 20.17 8.33
N ALA A 12 -15.72 21.17 9.10
CA ALA A 12 -14.85 21.81 10.09
C ALA A 12 -14.42 20.86 11.21
N VAL A 13 -15.34 20.05 11.74
CA VAL A 13 -15.05 19.03 12.76
C VAL A 13 -14.11 17.96 12.19
N GLY A 14 -14.33 17.51 10.95
CA GLY A 14 -13.45 16.56 10.27
C GLY A 14 -12.02 17.12 10.13
N ILE A 15 -11.87 18.37 9.69
CA ILE A 15 -10.56 19.05 9.61
C ILE A 15 -9.91 19.18 10.98
N ALA A 16 -10.67 19.54 12.02
CA ALA A 16 -10.14 19.68 13.38
C ALA A 16 -9.62 18.34 13.92
N ILE A 17 -10.35 17.23 13.73
CA ILE A 17 -9.91 15.89 14.15
C ILE A 17 -8.64 15.50 13.40
N VAL A 18 -8.60 15.75 12.11
CA VAL A 18 -7.45 15.48 11.24
C VAL A 18 -6.23 16.32 11.67
N GLY A 19 -6.43 17.61 11.92
CA GLY A 19 -5.37 18.50 12.39
C GLY A 19 -4.83 18.10 13.76
N LEU A 20 -5.70 17.71 14.69
CA LEU A 20 -5.33 17.20 16.02
C LEU A 20 -4.56 15.86 15.90
N GLY A 21 -5.02 14.95 15.04
CA GLY A 21 -4.33 13.68 14.78
C GLY A 21 -2.93 13.87 14.19
N ALA A 22 -2.79 14.78 13.23
CA ALA A 22 -1.49 15.13 12.65
C ALA A 22 -0.56 15.79 13.68
N ALA A 23 -1.07 16.75 14.46
CA ALA A 23 -0.32 17.39 15.55
C ALA A 23 0.11 16.37 16.63
N PHE A 24 -0.78 15.46 17.02
CA PHE A 24 -0.45 14.38 17.94
C PHE A 24 0.63 13.46 17.37
N THR A 25 0.55 13.10 16.08
CA THR A 25 1.57 12.27 15.42
C THR A 25 2.94 12.97 15.44
N LEU A 26 2.99 14.29 15.22
CA LEU A 26 4.23 15.07 15.27
C LEU A 26 4.80 15.18 16.69
N LEU A 27 3.95 15.38 17.70
CA LEU A 27 4.37 15.54 19.10
C LEU A 27 4.94 14.25 19.71
N PHE A 28 4.37 13.10 19.33
CA PHE A 28 4.78 11.79 19.83
C PHE A 28 5.62 11.00 18.83
N ALA A 29 6.14 11.66 17.79
CA ALA A 29 7.03 11.02 16.84
C ALA A 29 8.35 10.61 17.52
N PRO A 30 8.86 9.41 17.27
CA PRO A 30 10.18 9.03 17.77
C PRO A 30 11.24 10.02 17.25
N PRO A 31 12.24 10.37 18.05
CA PRO A 31 13.24 11.37 17.68
C PRO A 31 14.14 10.93 16.52
N ARG A 32 14.15 9.65 16.16
CA ARG A 32 15.05 9.11 15.13
C ARG A 32 14.30 8.56 13.94
N ILE A 33 14.65 9.04 12.74
CA ILE A 33 14.37 8.36 11.48
C ILE A 33 15.58 7.45 11.22
N VAL A 34 15.39 6.15 11.40
CA VAL A 34 16.43 5.17 11.05
C VAL A 34 16.05 4.58 9.70
N PRO A 35 16.72 4.99 8.60
CA PRO A 35 16.45 4.43 7.29
C PRO A 35 16.98 2.99 7.23
N ILE A 36 16.09 2.01 7.24
CA ILE A 36 16.42 0.60 7.17
C ILE A 36 15.81 0.00 5.90
N GLY A 37 16.64 -0.65 5.07
CA GLY A 37 16.17 -1.33 3.87
C GLY A 37 15.62 -0.39 2.81
N ASP A 38 14.34 -0.55 2.47
CA ASP A 38 13.69 0.23 1.40
C ASP A 38 13.69 1.74 1.65
N GLU A 39 13.65 2.17 2.90
CA GLU A 39 13.62 3.57 3.32
C GLU A 39 14.89 4.32 2.92
N ALA A 40 16.05 3.66 3.03
CA ALA A 40 17.32 4.22 2.57
C ALA A 40 17.31 4.49 1.06
N ASP A 41 16.76 3.56 0.27
CA ASP A 41 16.69 3.71 -1.18
C ASP A 41 15.79 4.89 -1.59
N TYR A 42 14.66 5.08 -0.90
CA TYR A 42 13.78 6.22 -1.15
C TYR A 42 14.44 7.56 -0.79
N LEU A 43 15.17 7.61 0.34
CA LEU A 43 15.93 8.82 0.73
C LEU A 43 17.04 9.14 -0.26
N ARG A 44 17.80 8.13 -0.73
CA ARG A 44 18.83 8.30 -1.77
C ARG A 44 18.22 8.89 -3.04
N ALA A 45 17.18 8.25 -3.56
CA ALA A 45 16.51 8.72 -4.76
C ALA A 45 15.95 10.14 -4.61
N ALA A 46 15.32 10.46 -3.48
CA ALA A 46 14.81 11.80 -3.21
C ALA A 46 15.93 12.84 -3.10
N THR A 47 17.04 12.50 -2.44
CA THR A 47 18.19 13.39 -2.29
C THR A 47 18.84 13.70 -3.64
N HIS A 48 19.09 12.70 -4.48
CA HIS A 48 19.63 12.90 -5.82
C HIS A 48 18.66 13.68 -6.72
N GLN A 49 17.37 13.38 -6.66
CA GLN A 49 16.36 14.17 -7.38
C GLN A 49 16.31 15.62 -6.90
N ALA A 50 16.43 15.89 -5.60
CA ALA A 50 16.41 17.24 -5.09
C ALA A 50 17.68 18.03 -5.48
N ARG A 51 18.85 17.42 -5.50
CA ARG A 51 20.13 18.06 -5.82
C ARG A 51 20.36 18.24 -7.32
N SER A 52 20.23 17.16 -8.08
CA SER A 52 20.65 17.10 -9.48
C SER A 52 19.53 16.81 -10.48
N GLY A 53 18.31 16.51 -10.01
CA GLY A 53 17.21 16.07 -10.87
C GLY A 53 17.30 14.61 -11.31
N VAL A 54 18.31 13.86 -10.85
CA VAL A 54 18.54 12.47 -11.23
C VAL A 54 17.83 11.53 -10.26
N HIS A 55 17.03 10.60 -10.78
CA HIS A 55 16.48 9.49 -9.99
C HIS A 55 17.50 8.36 -9.91
N SER A 56 18.08 8.16 -8.73
CA SER A 56 19.15 7.18 -8.50
C SER A 56 19.12 6.66 -7.07
N SER A 57 19.34 5.36 -6.91
CA SER A 57 19.53 4.67 -5.62
C SER A 57 21.00 4.59 -5.18
N ALA A 58 21.92 5.24 -5.91
CA ALA A 58 23.31 5.33 -5.53
C ALA A 58 23.48 5.94 -4.13
N PRO A 59 24.60 5.68 -3.43
CA PRO A 59 24.90 6.34 -2.15
C PRO A 59 24.75 7.86 -2.23
N ILE A 60 24.28 8.49 -1.15
CA ILE A 60 24.06 9.96 -1.10
C ILE A 60 25.35 10.74 -1.38
N SER A 61 26.49 10.17 -0.99
CA SER A 61 27.83 10.75 -1.21
C SER A 61 28.33 10.66 -2.67
N GLU A 62 27.61 9.94 -3.56
CA GLU A 62 28.00 9.81 -4.98
C GLU A 62 27.83 11.16 -5.69
N PRO A 63 28.93 11.78 -6.20
CA PRO A 63 28.86 13.13 -6.76
C PRO A 63 28.20 13.17 -8.14
N ALA A 64 28.25 12.06 -8.91
CA ALA A 64 27.70 11.93 -10.25
C ALA A 64 26.82 10.67 -10.36
N PRO A 65 25.65 10.64 -9.68
CA PRO A 65 24.83 9.45 -9.63
C PRO A 65 24.27 9.13 -11.02
N ARG A 66 24.42 7.86 -11.42
CA ARG A 66 23.81 7.38 -12.65
C ARG A 66 22.32 7.14 -12.42
N PRO A 67 21.46 7.57 -13.36
CA PRO A 67 20.04 7.32 -13.26
C PRO A 67 19.76 5.80 -13.33
N ASP A 68 18.80 5.34 -12.52
CA ASP A 68 18.38 3.94 -12.46
C ASP A 68 16.86 3.76 -12.49
N ALA A 69 16.42 2.51 -12.43
CA ALA A 69 15.01 2.12 -12.32
C ALA A 69 14.76 1.27 -11.07
N TYR A 70 15.57 1.41 -10.03
CA TYR A 70 15.56 0.52 -8.87
C TYR A 70 14.29 0.66 -8.01
N ARG A 71 13.76 1.89 -7.89
CA ARG A 71 12.56 2.20 -7.11
C ARG A 71 11.53 2.98 -7.94
N GLU A 72 10.28 2.85 -7.52
CA GLU A 72 9.20 3.69 -8.03
C GLU A 72 9.44 5.16 -7.67
N PRO A 73 9.12 6.11 -8.58
CA PRO A 73 9.50 7.52 -8.43
C PRO A 73 8.59 8.34 -7.53
N GLY A 74 7.36 7.89 -7.25
CA GLY A 74 6.30 8.75 -6.71
C GLY A 74 6.65 9.37 -5.36
N TYR A 75 7.11 8.56 -4.39
CA TYR A 75 7.48 9.09 -3.08
C TYR A 75 8.78 9.90 -3.13
N PRO A 76 9.88 9.45 -3.77
CA PRO A 76 11.07 10.28 -3.96
C PRO A 76 10.79 11.62 -4.63
N PHE A 77 9.96 11.62 -5.68
CA PHE A 77 9.59 12.85 -6.39
C PHE A 77 8.83 13.84 -5.50
N LEU A 78 7.86 13.35 -4.72
CA LEU A 78 7.11 14.17 -3.79
C LEU A 78 8.03 14.79 -2.74
N LEU A 79 8.90 13.98 -2.15
CA LEU A 79 9.83 14.43 -1.11
C LEU A 79 10.86 15.41 -1.66
N ALA A 80 11.47 15.13 -2.81
CA ALA A 80 12.41 16.02 -3.48
C ALA A 80 11.76 17.37 -3.84
N THR A 81 10.51 17.34 -4.30
CA THR A 81 9.77 18.57 -4.60
C THR A 81 9.53 19.40 -3.34
N ALA A 82 9.11 18.75 -2.24
CA ALA A 82 8.92 19.42 -0.95
C ALA A 82 10.22 20.06 -0.45
N TRP A 83 11.35 19.37 -0.57
CA TRP A 83 12.66 19.89 -0.17
C TRP A 83 13.12 21.08 -1.02
N ARG A 84 12.95 21.00 -2.34
CA ARG A 84 13.29 22.12 -3.25
C ARG A 84 12.47 23.36 -2.96
N LEU A 85 11.14 23.19 -2.82
CA LEU A 85 10.24 24.32 -2.53
C LEU A 85 10.49 24.92 -1.15
N GLY A 86 10.86 24.10 -0.18
CA GLY A 86 11.17 24.54 1.18
C GLY A 86 12.60 25.04 1.38
N GLY A 87 13.46 24.99 0.38
CA GLY A 87 14.88 25.37 0.51
C GLY A 87 15.61 24.55 1.58
N VAL A 88 15.26 23.27 1.74
CA VAL A 88 15.77 22.42 2.81
C VAL A 88 17.22 22.03 2.52
N ASP A 89 18.12 22.29 3.48
CA ASP A 89 19.48 21.76 3.42
C ASP A 89 19.48 20.23 3.64
N LEU A 90 20.12 19.53 2.71
CA LEU A 90 20.08 18.08 2.65
C LEU A 90 21.38 17.46 3.15
N PRO A 91 21.31 16.41 3.95
CA PRO A 91 22.46 15.64 4.42
C PRO A 91 23.33 15.16 3.26
N ARG A 92 24.64 15.19 3.41
CA ARG A 92 25.61 14.81 2.35
C ARG A 92 25.92 13.33 2.34
N THR A 93 25.61 12.63 3.43
CA THR A 93 25.83 11.20 3.61
C THR A 93 24.64 10.54 4.30
N GLU A 94 24.55 9.22 4.21
CA GLU A 94 23.55 8.45 4.95
C GLU A 94 23.76 8.58 6.48
N ALA A 95 25.01 8.72 6.93
CA ALA A 95 25.32 8.86 8.36
C ALA A 95 24.71 10.14 8.94
N GLU A 96 24.75 11.25 8.22
CA GLU A 96 24.15 12.51 8.66
C GLU A 96 22.62 12.40 8.89
N TRP A 97 21.92 11.50 8.19
CA TRP A 97 20.51 11.20 8.45
C TRP A 97 20.29 10.52 9.81
N LEU A 98 21.27 9.73 10.26
CA LEU A 98 21.23 9.00 11.52
C LEU A 98 21.65 9.86 12.70
N ASP A 99 22.63 10.73 12.47
CA ASP A 99 23.28 11.53 13.53
C ASP A 99 22.42 12.74 13.95
N ASP A 100 21.63 13.32 13.04
CA ASP A 100 20.75 14.45 13.37
C ASP A 100 19.28 14.18 13.02
N PRO A 101 18.53 13.51 13.92
CA PRO A 101 17.10 13.29 13.77
C PRO A 101 16.27 14.59 13.86
N SER A 102 16.87 15.69 14.31
CA SER A 102 16.22 16.98 14.40
C SER A 102 16.49 17.88 13.19
N SER A 103 17.25 17.41 12.22
CA SER A 103 17.57 18.15 10.99
C SER A 103 16.31 18.66 10.27
N PRO A 104 16.40 19.78 9.54
CA PRO A 104 15.30 20.27 8.71
C PRO A 104 14.78 19.22 7.73
N ALA A 105 15.68 18.41 7.17
CA ALA A 105 15.33 17.32 6.26
C ALA A 105 14.52 16.22 6.97
N ALA A 106 14.93 15.76 8.14
CA ALA A 106 14.21 14.76 8.92
C ALA A 106 12.84 15.29 9.41
N ARG A 107 12.77 16.57 9.82
CA ARG A 107 11.50 17.21 10.19
C ARG A 107 10.54 17.30 9.02
N SER A 108 11.03 17.62 7.81
CA SER A 108 10.19 17.72 6.62
C SER A 108 9.60 16.36 6.20
N VAL A 109 10.33 15.25 6.36
CA VAL A 109 9.80 13.88 6.15
C VAL A 109 8.62 13.63 7.07
N ARG A 110 8.76 13.92 8.37
CA ARG A 110 7.68 13.74 9.36
C ARG A 110 6.48 14.64 9.09
N LEU A 111 6.73 15.90 8.75
CA LEU A 111 5.66 16.85 8.41
C LEU A 111 4.89 16.38 7.18
N LEU A 112 5.59 15.99 6.12
CA LEU A 112 4.96 15.46 4.92
C LEU A 112 4.13 14.20 5.24
N GLY A 113 4.68 13.28 6.03
CA GLY A 113 3.96 12.08 6.46
C GLY A 113 2.71 12.39 7.28
N ALA A 114 2.79 13.35 8.20
CA ALA A 114 1.62 13.79 8.97
C ALA A 114 0.54 14.44 8.09
N LEU A 115 0.95 15.24 7.09
CA LEU A 115 0.01 15.80 6.10
C LEU A 115 -0.64 14.71 5.24
N LEU A 116 0.12 13.70 4.83
CA LEU A 116 -0.42 12.56 4.09
C LEU A 116 -1.41 11.74 4.95
N LEU A 117 -1.11 11.52 6.23
CA LEU A 117 -2.02 10.85 7.17
C LEU A 117 -3.31 11.65 7.35
N ALA A 118 -3.19 12.95 7.53
CA ALA A 118 -4.33 13.86 7.63
C ALA A 118 -5.21 13.83 6.38
N LEU A 119 -4.59 13.92 5.20
CA LEU A 119 -5.28 13.79 3.91
C LEU A 119 -5.98 12.43 3.78
N THR A 120 -5.30 11.35 4.16
CA THR A 120 -5.84 9.99 4.14
C THR A 120 -7.09 9.87 5.00
N ALA A 121 -7.06 10.42 6.21
CA ALA A 121 -8.21 10.43 7.12
C ALA A 121 -9.39 11.23 6.56
N ALA A 122 -9.14 12.41 6.01
CA ALA A 122 -10.18 13.27 5.44
C ALA A 122 -10.82 12.63 4.19
N VAL A 123 -10.00 12.11 3.28
CA VAL A 123 -10.48 11.44 2.06
C VAL A 123 -11.17 10.12 2.41
N GLY A 124 -10.68 9.38 3.42
CA GLY A 124 -11.32 8.17 3.94
C GLY A 124 -12.71 8.44 4.49
N ALA A 125 -12.87 9.48 5.30
CA ALA A 125 -14.17 9.92 5.78
C ALA A 125 -15.13 10.30 4.63
N ALA A 126 -14.62 11.03 3.62
CA ALA A 126 -15.41 11.39 2.44
C ALA A 126 -15.77 10.16 1.58
N ALA A 127 -14.89 9.17 1.48
CA ALA A 127 -15.15 7.92 0.79
C ALA A 127 -16.25 7.10 1.51
N VAL A 128 -16.20 7.01 2.84
CA VAL A 128 -17.24 6.36 3.66
C VAL A 128 -18.59 7.06 3.49
N GLN A 129 -18.62 8.38 3.52
CA GLN A 129 -19.84 9.14 3.25
C GLN A 129 -20.39 8.88 1.84
N GLY A 130 -19.51 8.85 0.85
CA GLY A 130 -19.85 8.53 -0.54
C GLY A 130 -20.39 7.10 -0.71
N ALA A 131 -19.90 6.14 0.08
CA ALA A 131 -20.36 4.75 0.10
C ALA A 131 -21.73 4.55 0.81
N GLY A 132 -22.28 5.61 1.39
CA GLY A 132 -23.57 5.59 2.09
C GLY A 132 -23.47 5.59 3.62
N GLY A 133 -22.26 5.82 4.15
CA GLY A 133 -22.06 6.02 5.59
C GLY A 133 -22.60 7.39 6.06
N GLY A 134 -23.16 7.41 7.26
CA GLY A 134 -23.57 8.65 7.92
C GLY A 134 -22.38 9.43 8.49
N PHE A 135 -22.69 10.57 9.11
CA PHE A 135 -21.69 11.42 9.75
C PHE A 135 -20.83 10.68 10.77
N VAL A 136 -21.48 9.92 11.68
CA VAL A 136 -20.81 9.16 12.74
C VAL A 136 -19.79 8.18 12.15
N ALA A 137 -20.17 7.43 11.09
CA ALA A 137 -19.26 6.52 10.40
C ALA A 137 -18.07 7.26 9.79
N SER A 138 -18.28 8.44 9.20
CA SER A 138 -17.23 9.26 8.60
C SER A 138 -16.24 9.77 9.64
N VAL A 139 -16.73 10.33 10.76
CA VAL A 139 -15.87 10.82 11.86
C VAL A 139 -15.12 9.67 12.53
N ALA A 140 -15.81 8.56 12.79
CA ALA A 140 -15.17 7.37 13.36
C ALA A 140 -14.07 6.82 12.43
N THR A 141 -14.28 6.83 11.10
CA THR A 141 -13.24 6.44 10.14
C THR A 141 -12.02 7.35 10.25
N ALA A 142 -12.21 8.67 10.25
CA ALA A 142 -11.09 9.61 10.39
C ALA A 142 -10.32 9.38 11.71
N ALA A 143 -11.03 9.18 12.82
CA ALA A 143 -10.44 8.91 14.12
C ALA A 143 -9.64 7.59 14.12
N LEU A 144 -10.20 6.51 13.58
CA LEU A 144 -9.52 5.20 13.49
C LEU A 144 -8.30 5.24 12.59
N VAL A 145 -8.36 5.95 11.46
CA VAL A 145 -7.22 6.14 10.54
C VAL A 145 -6.09 6.90 11.24
N THR A 146 -6.38 7.98 11.95
CA THR A 146 -5.37 8.77 12.66
C THR A 146 -4.83 8.06 13.90
N ALA A 147 -5.64 7.21 14.54
CA ALA A 147 -5.23 6.43 15.71
C ALA A 147 -4.47 5.15 15.34
N SER A 148 -4.57 4.66 14.10
CA SER A 148 -3.93 3.41 13.62
C SER A 148 -2.41 3.44 13.82
N PRO A 149 -1.82 2.54 14.62
CA PRO A 149 -0.38 2.51 14.83
C PRO A 149 0.40 2.29 13.54
N ALA A 150 -0.07 1.38 12.67
CA ALA A 150 0.60 1.07 11.42
C ALA A 150 0.59 2.25 10.45
N LEU A 151 -0.52 3.00 10.34
CA LEU A 151 -0.60 4.20 9.51
C LEU A 151 0.24 5.35 10.08
N ARG A 152 0.29 5.50 11.40
CA ARG A 152 1.17 6.48 12.05
C ARG A 152 2.63 6.16 11.82
N GLN A 153 3.04 4.90 11.96
CA GLN A 153 4.40 4.48 11.64
C GLN A 153 4.73 4.76 10.18
N ALA A 154 3.85 4.38 9.24
CA ALA A 154 4.03 4.66 7.82
C ALA A 154 4.14 6.18 7.51
N ALA A 155 3.49 7.03 8.29
CA ALA A 155 3.62 8.49 8.17
C ALA A 155 4.95 9.03 8.71
N LEU A 156 5.57 8.34 9.67
CA LEU A 156 6.82 8.77 10.32
C LEU A 156 8.07 8.22 9.63
N THR A 157 7.91 7.21 8.76
CA THR A 157 9.03 6.60 8.03
C THR A 157 9.14 7.15 6.61
N PRO A 158 10.37 7.30 6.07
CA PRO A 158 10.58 7.77 4.70
C PRO A 158 10.30 6.67 3.67
N GLY A 159 9.07 6.11 3.72
CA GLY A 159 8.61 5.02 2.88
C GLY A 159 7.43 5.40 1.98
N SER A 160 7.15 4.58 0.99
CA SER A 160 6.04 4.80 0.05
C SER A 160 4.65 4.55 0.64
N GLU A 161 4.56 3.86 1.81
CA GLU A 161 3.32 3.38 2.39
C GLU A 161 2.32 4.51 2.69
N GLY A 162 2.79 5.61 3.28
CA GLY A 162 1.95 6.76 3.62
C GLY A 162 1.34 7.44 2.38
N LEU A 163 2.16 7.69 1.36
CA LEU A 163 1.68 8.27 0.09
C LEU A 163 0.75 7.29 -0.64
N THR A 164 1.10 6.01 -0.65
CA THR A 164 0.26 4.97 -1.27
C THR A 164 -1.10 4.89 -0.59
N ALA A 165 -1.17 4.96 0.75
CA ALA A 165 -2.42 4.96 1.50
C ALA A 165 -3.31 6.15 1.13
N ALA A 166 -2.74 7.35 1.03
CA ALA A 166 -3.46 8.55 0.61
C ALA A 166 -4.03 8.41 -0.81
N LEU A 167 -3.21 7.96 -1.77
CA LEU A 167 -3.63 7.79 -3.16
C LEU A 167 -4.65 6.65 -3.33
N VAL A 168 -4.46 5.51 -2.67
CA VAL A 168 -5.42 4.38 -2.66
C VAL A 168 -6.78 4.82 -2.12
N THR A 169 -6.78 5.61 -1.06
CA THR A 169 -8.02 6.16 -0.48
C THR A 169 -8.68 7.16 -1.44
N LEU A 170 -7.89 7.98 -2.13
CA LEU A 170 -8.37 8.88 -3.18
C LEU A 170 -8.98 8.11 -4.36
N VAL A 171 -8.35 7.00 -4.78
CA VAL A 171 -8.90 6.10 -5.81
C VAL A 171 -10.28 5.60 -5.41
N ALA A 172 -10.44 5.08 -4.18
CA ALA A 172 -11.73 4.61 -3.70
C ALA A 172 -12.80 5.72 -3.73
N PHE A 173 -12.46 6.92 -3.23
CA PHE A 173 -13.34 8.08 -3.29
C PHE A 173 -13.73 8.44 -4.72
N ALA A 174 -12.75 8.51 -5.64
CA ALA A 174 -12.98 8.86 -7.03
C ALA A 174 -13.84 7.80 -7.76
N TRP A 175 -13.61 6.51 -7.47
CA TRP A 175 -14.43 5.42 -8.04
C TRP A 175 -15.87 5.49 -7.56
N ILE A 176 -16.13 5.74 -6.27
CA ILE A 176 -17.48 5.94 -5.75
C ILE A 176 -18.15 7.09 -6.50
N ARG A 177 -17.46 8.21 -6.68
CA ARG A 177 -17.99 9.37 -7.42
C ARG A 177 -18.23 9.05 -8.90
N GLY A 178 -17.31 8.33 -9.55
CA GLY A 178 -17.45 7.90 -10.94
C GLY A 178 -18.65 6.98 -11.18
N VAL A 179 -18.97 6.13 -10.18
CA VAL A 179 -20.11 5.22 -10.21
C VAL A 179 -21.44 5.94 -9.93
N THR A 180 -21.43 6.93 -9.02
CA THR A 180 -22.65 7.65 -8.62
C THR A 180 -22.99 8.83 -9.52
N HIS A 181 -21.99 9.54 -9.95
CA HIS A 181 -22.10 10.72 -10.82
C HIS A 181 -21.26 10.47 -12.08
N PRO A 182 -21.78 9.72 -13.06
CA PRO A 182 -21.00 9.22 -14.17
C PRO A 182 -20.67 10.32 -15.20
N THR A 183 -20.09 11.43 -14.75
CA THR A 183 -19.56 12.49 -15.61
C THR A 183 -18.13 12.19 -16.05
N TRP A 184 -17.70 12.70 -17.19
CA TRP A 184 -16.34 12.52 -17.70
C TRP A 184 -15.27 13.02 -16.74
N ARG A 185 -15.56 14.07 -15.95
CA ARG A 185 -14.64 14.61 -14.92
C ARG A 185 -14.31 13.56 -13.85
N TRP A 186 -15.31 12.85 -13.34
CA TRP A 186 -15.09 11.81 -12.33
C TRP A 186 -14.41 10.57 -12.92
N VAL A 187 -14.71 10.20 -14.15
CA VAL A 187 -14.00 9.13 -14.85
C VAL A 187 -12.53 9.50 -15.05
N ALA A 188 -12.24 10.72 -15.50
CA ALA A 188 -10.88 11.21 -15.68
C ALA A 188 -10.12 11.25 -14.35
N LEU A 189 -10.70 11.84 -13.29
CA LEU A 189 -10.09 11.87 -11.95
C LEU A 189 -9.82 10.45 -11.44
N SER A 190 -10.75 9.52 -11.64
CA SER A 190 -10.59 8.11 -11.26
C SER A 190 -9.40 7.47 -11.98
N GLY A 191 -9.25 7.73 -13.30
CA GLY A 191 -8.14 7.22 -14.09
C GLY A 191 -6.80 7.81 -13.65
N VAL A 192 -6.72 9.14 -13.53
CA VAL A 192 -5.48 9.81 -13.07
C VAL A 192 -5.09 9.36 -11.68
N ALA A 193 -6.02 9.32 -10.72
CA ALA A 193 -5.74 8.85 -9.36
C ALA A 193 -5.21 7.41 -9.38
N ALA A 194 -5.87 6.49 -10.12
CA ALA A 194 -5.41 5.11 -10.26
C ALA A 194 -4.04 4.98 -10.94
N GLY A 195 -3.70 5.89 -11.87
CA GLY A 195 -2.43 5.90 -12.58
C GLY A 195 -1.24 6.42 -11.76
N LEU A 196 -1.50 7.28 -10.78
CA LEU A 196 -0.45 7.80 -9.89
C LEU A 196 -0.03 6.78 -8.83
N VAL A 197 -0.93 5.86 -8.41
CA VAL A 197 -0.62 4.91 -7.34
C VAL A 197 0.51 3.96 -7.71
N PRO A 198 0.58 3.36 -8.92
CA PRO A 198 1.69 2.49 -9.30
C PRO A 198 3.06 3.17 -9.28
N LEU A 199 3.12 4.49 -9.48
CA LEU A 199 4.37 5.25 -9.34
C LEU A 199 4.89 5.30 -7.90
N THR A 200 4.06 4.94 -6.91
CA THR A 200 4.48 4.81 -5.51
C THR A 200 4.74 3.36 -5.10
N ARG A 201 4.02 2.42 -5.72
CA ARG A 201 4.13 0.99 -5.43
C ARG A 201 3.61 0.14 -6.60
N GLY A 202 4.48 -0.57 -7.29
CA GLY A 202 4.15 -1.33 -8.50
C GLY A 202 3.01 -2.35 -8.32
N ALA A 203 2.86 -2.95 -7.13
CA ALA A 203 1.77 -3.87 -6.80
C ALA A 203 0.37 -3.28 -7.03
N THR A 204 0.23 -1.96 -6.97
CA THR A 204 -1.06 -1.27 -7.14
C THR A 204 -1.52 -1.18 -8.61
N LEU A 205 -0.73 -1.65 -9.57
CA LEU A 205 -1.16 -1.81 -10.97
C LEU A 205 -2.47 -2.61 -11.09
N VAL A 206 -2.75 -3.52 -10.14
CA VAL A 206 -4.00 -4.29 -10.08
C VAL A 206 -5.25 -3.41 -10.01
N LEU A 207 -5.13 -2.18 -9.54
CA LEU A 207 -6.25 -1.23 -9.47
C LEU A 207 -6.70 -0.77 -10.87
N ILE A 208 -5.84 -0.81 -11.88
CA ILE A 208 -6.19 -0.39 -13.24
C ILE A 208 -7.23 -1.33 -13.87
N PRO A 209 -7.00 -2.65 -13.99
CA PRO A 209 -8.02 -3.56 -14.50
C PRO A 209 -9.25 -3.61 -13.58
N THR A 210 -9.08 -3.51 -12.26
CA THR A 210 -10.22 -3.47 -11.32
C THR A 210 -11.12 -2.26 -11.56
N GLY A 211 -10.55 -1.07 -11.74
CA GLY A 211 -11.30 0.14 -12.05
C GLY A 211 -11.97 0.10 -13.43
N ALA A 212 -11.28 -0.44 -14.44
CA ALA A 212 -11.87 -0.63 -15.78
C ALA A 212 -13.12 -1.53 -15.72
N VAL A 213 -13.05 -2.64 -14.98
CA VAL A 213 -14.20 -3.54 -14.75
C VAL A 213 -15.34 -2.81 -14.03
N LEU A 214 -15.02 -2.02 -12.99
CA LEU A 214 -16.04 -1.21 -12.31
C LEU A 214 -16.71 -0.21 -13.25
N MET A 215 -15.96 0.46 -14.14
CA MET A 215 -16.52 1.41 -15.10
C MET A 215 -17.41 0.71 -16.13
N LEU A 216 -17.14 -0.55 -16.46
CA LEU A 216 -17.98 -1.37 -17.34
C LEU A 216 -19.27 -1.84 -16.66
N LEU A 217 -19.20 -2.19 -15.37
CA LEU A 217 -20.33 -2.80 -14.66
C LEU A 217 -21.29 -1.78 -14.04
N ALA A 218 -20.77 -0.62 -13.61
CA ALA A 218 -21.49 0.26 -12.71
C ALA A 218 -22.67 1.02 -13.32
N PRO A 219 -22.59 1.73 -14.45
CA PRO A 219 -23.72 2.54 -14.89
C PRO A 219 -24.69 1.75 -15.78
N ARG A 220 -25.56 0.94 -15.15
CA ARG A 220 -26.59 0.17 -15.91
C ARG A 220 -27.53 1.05 -16.73
N ALA A 221 -27.69 2.32 -16.39
CA ALA A 221 -28.48 3.28 -17.16
C ALA A 221 -27.83 3.68 -18.49
N LEU A 222 -26.54 3.36 -18.71
CA LEU A 222 -25.82 3.69 -19.93
C LEU A 222 -25.81 2.52 -20.91
N PRO A 223 -25.93 2.79 -22.23
CA PRO A 223 -25.73 1.78 -23.26
C PRO A 223 -24.29 1.25 -23.21
N LEU A 224 -24.05 0.03 -23.69
CA LEU A 224 -22.75 -0.64 -23.67
C LEU A 224 -21.64 0.22 -24.25
N GLY A 225 -21.88 0.92 -25.37
CA GLY A 225 -20.91 1.83 -25.99
C GLY A 225 -20.49 2.98 -25.07
N GLY A 226 -21.41 3.51 -24.27
CA GLY A 226 -21.11 4.54 -23.27
C GLY A 226 -20.22 4.01 -22.13
N ARG A 227 -20.47 2.77 -21.67
CA ARG A 227 -19.65 2.10 -20.65
C ARG A 227 -18.25 1.77 -21.16
N LEU A 228 -18.14 1.27 -22.39
CA LEU A 228 -16.86 0.99 -23.05
C LEU A 228 -16.00 2.26 -23.21
N ARG A 229 -16.59 3.38 -23.66
CA ARG A 229 -15.85 4.65 -23.78
C ARG A 229 -15.31 5.13 -22.44
N ARG A 230 -16.04 4.95 -21.34
CA ARG A 230 -15.59 5.32 -20.00
C ARG A 230 -14.49 4.42 -19.49
N ALA A 231 -14.63 3.11 -19.67
CA ALA A 231 -13.56 2.17 -19.30
C ALA A 231 -12.29 2.45 -20.12
N ALA A 232 -12.42 2.76 -21.41
CA ALA A 232 -11.28 3.13 -22.26
C ALA A 232 -10.61 4.43 -21.78
N LEU A 233 -11.38 5.50 -21.54
CA LEU A 233 -10.83 6.76 -21.02
C LEU A 233 -10.15 6.56 -19.66
N PHE A 234 -10.81 5.85 -18.74
CA PHE A 234 -10.23 5.49 -17.44
C PHE A 234 -8.90 4.77 -17.63
N SER A 235 -8.86 3.70 -18.44
CA SER A 235 -7.66 2.89 -18.67
C SER A 235 -6.53 3.68 -19.30
N LEU A 236 -6.84 4.53 -20.28
CA LEU A 236 -5.86 5.41 -20.92
C LEU A 236 -5.20 6.34 -19.90
N LEU A 237 -6.01 7.04 -19.09
CA LEU A 237 -5.51 7.97 -18.07
C LEU A 237 -4.80 7.25 -16.93
N ALA A 238 -5.21 6.02 -16.59
CA ALA A 238 -4.58 5.23 -15.56
C ALA A 238 -3.24 4.62 -16.02
N LEU A 239 -3.10 4.26 -17.27
CA LEU A 239 -1.84 3.71 -17.80
C LEU A 239 -0.81 4.79 -18.13
N ALA A 240 -1.25 5.99 -18.52
CA ALA A 240 -0.37 7.03 -19.02
C ALA A 240 0.79 7.41 -18.09
N PRO A 241 0.61 7.63 -16.76
CA PRO A 241 1.71 7.96 -15.87
C PRO A 241 2.75 6.84 -15.77
N SER A 242 2.29 5.58 -15.64
CA SER A 242 3.17 4.41 -15.59
C SER A 242 3.91 4.22 -16.91
N ALA A 243 3.22 4.37 -18.05
CA ALA A 243 3.84 4.26 -19.38
C ALA A 243 4.91 5.34 -19.60
N ALA A 244 4.65 6.60 -19.21
CA ALA A 244 5.62 7.68 -19.29
C ALA A 244 6.88 7.37 -18.47
N TRP A 245 6.71 6.86 -17.23
CA TRP A 245 7.84 6.46 -16.40
C TRP A 245 8.61 5.27 -16.97
N MET A 246 7.91 4.26 -17.49
CA MET A 246 8.52 3.09 -18.13
C MET A 246 9.26 3.47 -19.42
N THR A 247 8.78 4.46 -20.18
CA THR A 247 9.49 5.02 -21.34
C THR A 247 10.80 5.69 -20.92
N ARG A 248 10.77 6.53 -19.88
CA ARG A 248 12.01 7.08 -19.30
C ARG A 248 12.97 5.96 -18.87
N ASN A 249 12.47 4.92 -18.22
CA ASN A 249 13.33 3.80 -17.82
C ASN A 249 13.90 3.06 -19.03
N LEU A 250 13.15 2.91 -20.11
CA LEU A 250 13.65 2.35 -21.36
C LEU A 250 14.82 3.17 -21.93
N GLU A 251 14.72 4.50 -21.93
CA GLU A 251 15.79 5.39 -22.41
C GLU A 251 17.06 5.30 -21.56
N VAL A 252 16.88 5.19 -20.23
CA VAL A 252 18.00 5.22 -19.26
C VAL A 252 18.65 3.86 -19.05
N THR A 253 17.86 2.78 -19.07
CA THR A 253 18.33 1.43 -18.70
C THR A 253 18.20 0.41 -19.84
N GLY A 254 17.67 0.80 -20.99
CA GLY A 254 17.34 -0.11 -22.09
C GLY A 254 16.14 -1.03 -21.80
N SER A 255 15.36 -0.77 -20.75
CA SER A 255 14.33 -1.68 -20.29
C SER A 255 13.02 -0.99 -19.94
N PHE A 256 11.92 -1.43 -20.57
CA PHE A 256 10.57 -0.93 -20.30
C PHE A 256 10.01 -1.58 -19.03
N VAL A 257 10.36 -1.04 -17.86
CA VAL A 257 9.97 -1.53 -16.53
C VAL A 257 9.51 -0.38 -15.64
N LEU A 258 8.58 -0.65 -14.70
CA LEU A 258 8.15 0.32 -13.71
C LEU A 258 9.23 0.48 -12.62
N ALA A 259 9.71 -0.65 -12.09
CA ALA A 259 10.84 -0.74 -11.16
C ALA A 259 11.55 -2.08 -11.35
N ASP A 260 12.84 -2.13 -11.01
CA ASP A 260 13.73 -3.28 -11.22
C ASP A 260 13.80 -4.17 -9.97
N ARG A 261 12.63 -4.64 -9.47
CA ARG A 261 12.53 -5.55 -8.31
C ARG A 261 11.35 -6.50 -8.35
N SER A 262 10.57 -6.48 -9.41
CA SER A 262 9.37 -7.33 -9.50
C SER A 262 9.71 -8.81 -9.52
N GLY A 263 10.81 -9.17 -10.17
CA GLY A 263 11.32 -10.54 -10.22
C GLY A 263 11.77 -11.05 -8.85
N ALA A 264 12.45 -10.22 -8.06
CA ALA A 264 12.82 -10.55 -6.69
C ALA A 264 11.62 -10.89 -5.82
N VAL A 265 10.54 -10.09 -5.89
CA VAL A 265 9.30 -10.31 -5.11
C VAL A 265 8.61 -11.60 -5.52
N LEU A 266 8.43 -11.82 -6.82
CA LEU A 266 7.81 -13.06 -7.34
C LEU A 266 8.64 -14.28 -6.97
N TYR A 267 9.95 -14.20 -7.08
CA TYR A 267 10.86 -15.30 -6.73
C TYR A 267 10.84 -15.57 -5.21
N SER A 268 10.79 -14.55 -4.38
CA SER A 268 10.63 -14.70 -2.94
C SER A 268 9.33 -15.44 -2.60
N ARG A 269 8.25 -15.15 -3.32
CA ARG A 269 7.00 -15.88 -3.19
C ARG A 269 7.13 -17.35 -3.61
N ALA A 270 7.81 -17.66 -4.72
CA ALA A 270 8.04 -19.02 -5.15
C ALA A 270 8.87 -19.83 -4.14
N GLU A 271 9.91 -19.21 -3.54
CA GLU A 271 10.69 -19.83 -2.45
C GLU A 271 9.82 -20.13 -1.23
N LEU A 272 8.90 -19.23 -0.88
CA LEU A 272 7.95 -19.43 0.20
C LEU A 272 7.00 -20.61 -0.11
N ASP A 273 6.47 -20.71 -1.32
CA ASP A 273 5.62 -21.80 -1.76
C ASP A 273 6.35 -23.16 -1.68
N ARG A 274 7.62 -23.20 -2.07
CA ARG A 274 8.48 -24.38 -1.94
C ARG A 274 8.71 -24.76 -0.47
N GLN A 275 8.89 -23.77 0.39
CA GLN A 275 9.09 -23.99 1.82
C GLN A 275 7.83 -24.55 2.47
N ILE A 276 6.65 -23.94 2.23
CA ILE A 276 5.37 -24.43 2.74
C ILE A 276 5.06 -25.84 2.21
N ALA A 277 5.41 -26.14 0.96
CA ALA A 277 5.21 -27.48 0.41
C ALA A 277 6.07 -28.55 1.11
N ARG A 278 7.25 -28.21 1.57
CA ARG A 278 8.16 -29.12 2.29
C ARG A 278 7.81 -29.28 3.77
N GLU A 279 7.41 -28.23 4.43
CA GLU A 279 7.26 -28.16 5.88
C GLU A 279 5.79 -28.20 6.33
N GLY A 280 4.86 -28.01 5.40
CA GLY A 280 3.43 -27.91 5.66
C GLY A 280 2.95 -26.49 5.93
N LEU A 281 1.62 -26.31 5.90
CA LEU A 281 0.94 -25.04 6.09
C LEU A 281 0.97 -24.56 7.55
N LEU A 282 0.80 -25.50 8.50
CA LEU A 282 0.59 -25.17 9.91
C LEU A 282 1.79 -24.48 10.57
N PRO A 283 3.04 -24.87 10.34
CA PRO A 283 4.20 -24.14 10.86
C PRO A 283 4.24 -22.67 10.44
N ALA A 284 3.93 -22.39 9.17
CA ALA A 284 3.87 -21.01 8.65
C ALA A 284 2.77 -20.18 9.34
N VAL A 285 1.57 -20.74 9.45
CA VAL A 285 0.44 -20.10 10.14
C VAL A 285 0.77 -19.82 11.60
N ALA A 286 1.34 -20.80 12.31
CA ALA A 286 1.72 -20.65 13.72
C ALA A 286 2.83 -19.58 13.92
N ALA A 287 3.86 -19.58 13.07
CA ALA A 287 4.95 -18.59 13.13
C ALA A 287 4.47 -17.15 12.88
N TRP A 288 3.45 -16.97 12.03
CA TRP A 288 2.91 -15.66 11.69
C TRP A 288 1.74 -15.21 12.56
N THR A 289 1.20 -16.10 13.39
CA THR A 289 0.14 -15.72 14.33
C THR A 289 0.74 -14.85 15.46
N PRO A 290 0.21 -13.66 15.71
CA PRO A 290 0.75 -12.75 16.74
C PRO A 290 0.35 -13.15 18.16
N VAL A 291 -0.35 -14.27 18.36
CA VAL A 291 -0.73 -14.79 19.68
C VAL A 291 0.40 -15.64 20.23
N GLU A 292 1.00 -15.20 21.34
CA GLU A 292 2.16 -15.85 21.95
C GLU A 292 1.89 -17.30 22.37
N ALA A 293 0.68 -17.59 22.86
CA ALA A 293 0.29 -18.96 23.21
C ALA A 293 0.33 -19.90 21.99
N VAL A 294 -0.12 -19.44 20.81
CA VAL A 294 -0.06 -20.19 19.56
C VAL A 294 1.38 -20.39 19.10
N ARG A 295 2.22 -19.36 19.21
CA ARG A 295 3.65 -19.46 18.88
C ARG A 295 4.37 -20.47 19.79
N ARG A 296 4.13 -20.42 21.11
CA ARG A 296 4.71 -21.38 22.06
C ARG A 296 4.23 -22.82 21.79
N ALA A 297 2.95 -23.02 21.54
CA ALA A 297 2.41 -24.33 21.17
C ALA A 297 3.00 -24.81 19.83
N GLY A 298 3.25 -23.92 18.90
CA GLY A 298 3.96 -24.21 17.67
C GLY A 298 5.42 -24.61 17.93
N ALA A 299 6.15 -23.81 18.70
CA ALA A 299 7.55 -24.07 19.03
C ALA A 299 7.78 -25.39 19.81
N SER A 300 6.78 -25.86 20.55
CA SER A 300 6.83 -27.20 21.19
C SER A 300 6.59 -28.35 20.22
N ARG A 301 5.94 -28.11 19.08
CA ARG A 301 5.54 -29.12 18.11
C ARG A 301 6.50 -29.27 16.93
N TRP A 302 7.15 -28.18 16.52
CA TRP A 302 8.08 -28.15 15.40
C TRP A 302 9.45 -27.67 15.84
N PRO A 303 10.53 -28.16 15.20
CA PRO A 303 11.89 -27.72 15.50
C PRO A 303 12.03 -26.20 15.36
N GLU A 304 12.81 -25.57 16.24
CA GLU A 304 13.10 -24.14 16.21
C GLU A 304 13.62 -23.68 14.84
N ALA A 305 14.45 -24.49 14.20
CA ALA A 305 14.94 -24.25 12.85
C ALA A 305 13.81 -24.15 11.79
N THR A 306 12.66 -24.79 12.00
CA THR A 306 11.48 -24.66 11.15
C THR A 306 10.82 -23.30 11.36
N PHE A 307 10.67 -22.89 12.61
CA PHE A 307 10.07 -21.60 12.95
C PHE A 307 10.91 -20.43 12.46
N SER A 308 12.23 -20.44 12.71
CA SER A 308 13.16 -19.38 12.31
C SER A 308 13.14 -19.13 10.79
N ARG A 309 12.88 -20.16 9.99
CA ARG A 309 12.74 -20.02 8.52
C ARG A 309 11.52 -19.22 8.08
N TYR A 310 10.50 -19.08 8.92
CA TYR A 310 9.32 -18.22 8.65
C TYR A 310 9.43 -16.84 9.30
N GLU A 311 10.34 -16.63 10.22
CA GLU A 311 10.61 -15.34 10.84
C GLU A 311 11.41 -14.44 9.89
N TRP A 312 11.12 -13.14 9.89
CA TRP A 312 11.71 -12.18 8.96
C TRP A 312 13.25 -12.12 8.99
N ARG A 313 13.85 -12.33 10.18
CA ARG A 313 15.30 -12.31 10.40
C ARG A 313 15.87 -13.68 10.75
N GLY A 314 15.07 -14.72 10.62
CA GLY A 314 15.47 -16.08 10.94
C GLY A 314 16.54 -16.62 9.99
N GLU A 315 17.42 -17.44 10.51
CA GLU A 315 18.43 -18.12 9.72
C GLU A 315 17.77 -19.07 8.71
N GLY A 316 18.27 -19.05 7.46
CA GLY A 316 17.69 -19.85 6.39
C GLY A 316 16.27 -19.45 5.94
N ASN A 317 15.80 -18.27 6.32
CA ASN A 317 14.52 -17.70 5.89
C ASN A 317 14.42 -17.66 4.36
N PHE A 318 13.22 -17.95 3.82
CA PHE A 318 12.93 -17.95 2.37
C PHE A 318 13.30 -16.63 1.70
N PHE A 319 13.02 -15.51 2.35
CA PHE A 319 13.30 -14.17 1.83
C PHE A 319 14.82 -13.92 1.73
N THR A 320 15.58 -14.28 2.77
CA THR A 320 17.05 -14.15 2.76
C THR A 320 17.67 -15.02 1.67
N ARG A 321 17.15 -16.25 1.46
CA ARG A 321 17.62 -17.13 0.38
C ARG A 321 17.33 -16.52 -1.00
N SER A 322 16.13 -16.01 -1.20
CA SER A 322 15.74 -15.38 -2.47
C SER A 322 16.55 -14.13 -2.76
N LEU A 323 16.80 -13.28 -1.76
CA LEU A 323 17.65 -12.09 -1.90
C LEU A 323 19.11 -12.46 -2.22
N ARG A 324 19.69 -13.47 -1.56
CA ARG A 324 21.05 -13.93 -1.87
C ARG A 324 21.16 -14.36 -3.32
N ARG A 325 20.19 -15.12 -3.84
CA ARG A 325 20.17 -15.54 -5.24
C ARG A 325 20.01 -14.33 -6.16
N TRP A 326 19.06 -13.45 -5.87
CA TRP A 326 18.83 -12.23 -6.64
C TRP A 326 20.07 -11.35 -6.73
N HIS A 327 20.78 -11.14 -5.62
CA HIS A 327 22.04 -10.40 -5.62
C HIS A 327 23.16 -11.16 -6.38
N ALA A 328 23.24 -12.47 -6.25
CA ALA A 328 24.25 -13.26 -6.94
C ALA A 328 24.08 -13.20 -8.47
N GLU A 329 22.85 -13.29 -8.95
CA GLU A 329 22.53 -13.25 -10.39
C GLU A 329 22.67 -11.86 -11.02
N ARG A 330 22.71 -10.81 -10.21
CA ARG A 330 22.89 -9.40 -10.65
C ARG A 330 24.33 -8.92 -10.60
N ARG A 331 25.28 -9.76 -10.21
CA ARG A 331 26.70 -9.39 -10.18
C ARG A 331 27.27 -9.24 -11.59
N PRO A 332 28.14 -8.25 -11.83
CA PRO A 332 28.83 -8.13 -13.10
C PRO A 332 29.51 -9.47 -13.52
N PRO A 333 29.50 -9.80 -14.80
CA PRO A 333 29.09 -9.01 -15.97
C PRO A 333 27.60 -9.07 -16.33
N ALA A 334 26.72 -9.63 -15.48
CA ALA A 334 25.31 -9.81 -15.80
C ALA A 334 24.57 -8.45 -15.86
N ASP A 335 23.59 -8.35 -16.76
CA ASP A 335 22.61 -7.28 -16.76
C ASP A 335 21.63 -7.47 -15.58
N PRO A 336 21.60 -6.53 -14.61
CA PRO A 336 20.76 -6.65 -13.43
C PRO A 336 19.25 -6.78 -13.74
N ILE A 337 18.76 -6.07 -14.75
CA ILE A 337 17.33 -6.06 -15.10
C ILE A 337 16.95 -7.35 -15.82
N ALA A 338 17.83 -7.85 -16.70
CA ALA A 338 17.61 -9.14 -17.33
C ALA A 338 17.61 -10.30 -16.32
N ALA A 339 18.46 -10.23 -15.30
CA ALA A 339 18.48 -11.17 -14.18
C ALA A 339 17.18 -11.15 -13.37
N ASP A 340 16.68 -9.97 -12.99
CA ASP A 340 15.41 -9.82 -12.29
C ASP A 340 14.22 -10.39 -13.11
N ARG A 341 14.16 -10.06 -14.39
CA ARG A 341 13.15 -10.59 -15.31
C ARG A 341 13.19 -12.12 -15.45
N ARG A 342 14.39 -12.71 -15.45
CA ARG A 342 14.57 -14.17 -15.51
C ARG A 342 13.99 -14.82 -14.26
N LEU A 343 14.32 -14.32 -13.08
CA LEU A 343 13.77 -14.81 -11.81
C LEU A 343 12.25 -14.67 -11.74
N GLY A 344 11.70 -13.55 -12.23
CA GLY A 344 10.25 -13.36 -12.32
C GLY A 344 9.58 -14.38 -13.23
N ARG A 345 10.16 -14.68 -14.40
CA ARG A 345 9.63 -15.73 -15.32
C ARG A 345 9.71 -17.11 -14.71
N GLU A 346 10.82 -17.44 -14.03
CA GLU A 346 10.98 -18.72 -13.31
C GLU A 346 9.86 -18.88 -12.26
N ALA A 347 9.63 -17.85 -11.43
CA ALA A 347 8.58 -17.87 -10.43
C ALA A 347 7.19 -18.06 -11.03
N MET A 348 6.86 -17.30 -12.08
CA MET A 348 5.57 -17.42 -12.77
C MET A 348 5.38 -18.81 -13.40
N GLY A 349 6.43 -19.37 -13.98
CA GLY A 349 6.44 -20.74 -14.50
C GLY A 349 6.09 -21.76 -13.40
N GLU A 350 6.66 -21.60 -12.20
CA GLU A 350 6.35 -22.46 -11.05
C GLU A 350 4.90 -22.31 -10.54
N PHE A 351 4.38 -21.07 -10.48
CA PHE A 351 2.98 -20.85 -10.06
C PHE A 351 2.02 -21.58 -10.99
N ILE A 352 2.27 -21.56 -12.30
CA ILE A 352 1.44 -22.24 -13.28
C ILE A 352 1.63 -23.77 -13.21
N ALA A 353 2.86 -24.25 -13.13
CA ALA A 353 3.16 -25.68 -13.08
C ALA A 353 2.69 -26.35 -11.79
N SER A 354 2.71 -25.62 -10.67
CA SER A 354 2.38 -26.13 -9.35
C SER A 354 1.21 -25.36 -8.72
N ARG A 355 0.19 -25.06 -9.50
CA ARG A 355 -0.95 -24.21 -9.12
C ARG A 355 -1.62 -24.59 -7.80
N MET A 356 -1.78 -25.89 -7.51
CA MET A 356 -2.39 -26.33 -6.24
C MET A 356 -1.50 -26.02 -5.04
N ARG A 357 -0.20 -26.21 -5.16
CA ARG A 357 0.78 -25.82 -4.14
C ARG A 357 0.72 -24.33 -3.89
N HIS A 358 0.71 -23.53 -4.96
CA HIS A 358 0.60 -22.08 -4.90
C HIS A 358 -0.69 -21.61 -4.21
N LEU A 359 -1.83 -22.20 -4.54
CA LEU A 359 -3.13 -21.88 -3.90
C LEU A 359 -3.14 -22.26 -2.41
N VAL A 360 -2.60 -23.40 -2.03
CA VAL A 360 -2.49 -23.81 -0.61
C VAL A 360 -1.61 -22.81 0.15
N ALA A 361 -0.44 -22.46 -0.38
CA ALA A 361 0.45 -21.48 0.23
C ALA A 361 -0.21 -20.09 0.33
N THR A 362 -1.06 -19.72 -0.64
CA THR A 362 -1.81 -18.47 -0.64
C THR A 362 -2.67 -18.30 0.61
N ALA A 363 -3.24 -19.38 1.16
CA ALA A 363 -4.01 -19.32 2.41
C ALA A 363 -3.16 -18.88 3.61
N ALA A 364 -1.93 -19.40 3.76
CA ALA A 364 -1.02 -18.95 4.82
C ALA A 364 -0.53 -17.52 4.60
N VAL A 365 -0.29 -17.15 3.35
CA VAL A 365 0.15 -15.80 2.97
C VAL A 365 -0.97 -14.78 3.21
N ALA A 366 -2.21 -15.11 2.88
CA ALA A 366 -3.38 -14.31 3.21
C ALA A 366 -3.55 -14.14 4.73
N TRP A 367 -3.37 -15.23 5.49
CA TRP A 367 -3.35 -15.18 6.96
C TRP A 367 -2.34 -14.15 7.47
N ARG A 368 -1.09 -14.21 6.98
CA ARG A 368 -0.04 -13.26 7.35
C ARG A 368 -0.44 -11.81 7.08
N GLY A 369 -1.08 -11.55 5.94
CA GLY A 369 -1.51 -10.22 5.51
C GLY A 369 -2.62 -9.60 6.36
N LEU A 370 -3.36 -10.39 7.15
CA LEU A 370 -4.39 -9.86 8.06
C LEU A 370 -3.81 -9.02 9.20
N PHE A 371 -2.52 -9.22 9.56
CA PHE A 371 -1.90 -8.56 10.72
C PHE A 371 -1.18 -7.26 10.35
N ALA A 372 -1.79 -6.45 9.49
CA ALA A 372 -1.23 -5.18 9.03
C ALA A 372 -0.99 -4.17 10.18
N GLU A 373 -1.82 -4.21 11.22
CA GLU A 373 -1.65 -3.36 12.42
C GLU A 373 -0.50 -3.83 13.34
N ARG A 374 0.19 -4.91 13.00
CA ARG A 374 1.37 -5.36 13.73
C ARG A 374 2.55 -4.46 13.41
N SER A 375 2.81 -3.49 14.28
CA SER A 375 4.07 -2.75 14.32
C SER A 375 4.95 -3.33 15.43
N PRO A 376 6.27 -3.46 15.25
CA PRO A 376 7.21 -3.81 16.30
C PRO A 376 7.17 -2.82 17.48
N GLU A 377 6.75 -1.59 17.22
CA GLU A 377 6.61 -0.49 18.19
C GLU A 377 5.15 -0.26 18.61
N SER A 378 4.24 -1.15 18.21
CA SER A 378 2.82 -1.02 18.54
C SER A 378 2.62 -1.10 20.04
N LEU A 379 1.94 -0.10 20.59
CA LEU A 379 1.48 -0.08 21.99
C LEU A 379 0.38 -1.12 22.24
N LEU A 380 -0.14 -1.75 21.18
CA LEU A 380 -1.18 -2.77 21.29
C LEU A 380 -0.53 -4.11 21.70
N PRO A 381 -1.05 -4.79 22.71
CA PRO A 381 -0.69 -6.18 23.00
C PRO A 381 -0.89 -7.05 21.76
N LEU A 382 -0.05 -8.07 21.58
CA LEU A 382 -0.13 -8.97 20.43
C LEU A 382 -1.53 -9.61 20.25
N ASP A 383 -2.18 -9.94 21.36
CA ASP A 383 -3.54 -10.53 21.34
C ASP A 383 -4.59 -9.56 20.76
N LEU A 384 -4.48 -8.26 21.05
CA LEU A 384 -5.38 -7.25 20.53
C LEU A 384 -5.20 -7.07 19.01
N THR A 385 -3.98 -7.29 18.49
CA THR A 385 -3.74 -7.26 17.03
C THR A 385 -4.55 -8.33 16.29
N CYS A 386 -4.70 -9.53 16.87
CA CYS A 386 -5.56 -10.57 16.30
C CYS A 386 -7.02 -10.16 16.29
N VAL A 387 -7.53 -9.63 17.41
CA VAL A 387 -8.92 -9.16 17.52
C VAL A 387 -9.19 -8.09 16.47
N VAL A 388 -8.29 -7.12 16.33
CA VAL A 388 -8.40 -6.06 15.30
C VAL A 388 -8.40 -6.66 13.89
N ALA A 389 -7.48 -7.58 13.59
CA ALA A 389 -7.37 -8.22 12.26
C ALA A 389 -8.65 -8.98 11.88
N PHE A 390 -9.18 -9.81 12.80
CA PHE A 390 -10.44 -10.52 12.57
C PHE A 390 -11.63 -9.58 12.44
N PHE A 391 -11.68 -8.52 13.24
CA PHE A 391 -12.75 -7.53 13.16
C PHE A 391 -12.73 -6.78 11.82
N LEU A 392 -11.54 -6.39 11.32
CA LEU A 392 -11.38 -5.79 10.00
C LEU A 392 -11.82 -6.75 8.88
N ALA A 393 -11.40 -8.02 8.95
CA ALA A 393 -11.80 -9.03 7.97
C ALA A 393 -13.31 -9.28 7.98
N ALA A 394 -13.90 -9.48 9.15
CA ALA A 394 -15.35 -9.67 9.31
C ALA A 394 -16.16 -8.46 8.81
N ALA A 395 -15.68 -7.25 9.07
CA ALA A 395 -16.31 -6.02 8.58
C ALA A 395 -16.27 -5.92 7.06
N ILE A 396 -15.15 -6.26 6.42
CA ILE A 396 -15.03 -6.29 4.96
C ILE A 396 -15.99 -7.33 4.36
N VAL A 397 -16.06 -8.53 4.92
CA VAL A 397 -16.98 -9.59 4.49
C VAL A 397 -18.45 -9.16 4.64
N ARG A 398 -18.81 -8.58 5.80
CA ARG A 398 -20.16 -8.06 6.05
C ARG A 398 -20.53 -6.94 5.07
N ALA A 399 -19.63 -5.97 4.88
CA ALA A 399 -19.86 -4.87 3.94
C ALA A 399 -19.98 -5.40 2.49
N GLY A 400 -19.17 -6.39 2.11
CA GLY A 400 -19.28 -7.09 0.83
C GLY A 400 -20.64 -7.79 0.65
N ALA A 401 -21.11 -8.51 1.66
CA ALA A 401 -22.43 -9.14 1.64
C ALA A 401 -23.56 -8.11 1.50
N LEU A 402 -23.47 -6.97 2.17
CA LEU A 402 -24.42 -5.87 2.04
C LEU A 402 -24.38 -5.25 0.62
N ALA A 403 -23.19 -5.08 0.04
CA ALA A 403 -23.02 -4.58 -1.32
C ALA A 403 -23.70 -5.51 -2.34
N LEU A 404 -23.50 -6.83 -2.21
CA LEU A 404 -24.06 -7.82 -3.11
C LEU A 404 -25.59 -7.94 -2.96
N ARG A 405 -26.09 -8.08 -1.73
CA ARG A 405 -27.53 -8.20 -1.45
C ARG A 405 -28.31 -6.95 -1.85
N GLY A 406 -27.78 -5.78 -1.54
CA GLY A 406 -28.39 -4.49 -1.86
C GLY A 406 -28.13 -4.01 -3.27
N ARG A 407 -27.34 -4.72 -4.09
CA ARG A 407 -26.82 -4.24 -5.38
C ARG A 407 -26.23 -2.82 -5.28
N ASN A 408 -25.57 -2.53 -4.15
CA ASN A 408 -25.02 -1.23 -3.83
C ASN A 408 -23.64 -1.05 -4.50
N PHE A 409 -23.64 -0.48 -5.71
CA PHE A 409 -22.41 -0.24 -6.46
C PHE A 409 -21.44 0.76 -5.81
N ARG A 410 -21.94 1.67 -4.96
CA ARG A 410 -21.07 2.60 -4.21
C ARG A 410 -20.22 1.84 -3.21
N LEU A 411 -20.85 0.97 -2.45
CA LEU A 411 -20.17 0.13 -1.47
C LEU A 411 -19.27 -0.90 -2.18
N ALA A 412 -19.69 -1.44 -3.32
CA ALA A 412 -18.86 -2.33 -4.12
C ALA A 412 -17.60 -1.61 -4.65
N ALA A 413 -17.72 -0.39 -5.15
CA ALA A 413 -16.58 0.41 -5.59
C ALA A 413 -15.62 0.76 -4.45
N PHE A 414 -16.16 1.06 -3.26
CA PHE A 414 -15.36 1.28 -2.05
C PHE A 414 -14.53 0.05 -1.68
N LEU A 415 -15.16 -1.13 -1.65
CA LEU A 415 -14.53 -2.38 -1.22
C LEU A 415 -13.61 -2.99 -2.29
N ALA A 416 -13.83 -2.68 -3.56
CA ALA A 416 -13.02 -3.23 -4.64
C ALA A 416 -11.53 -2.89 -4.49
N VAL A 417 -11.20 -1.73 -3.94
CA VAL A 417 -9.81 -1.28 -3.75
C VAL A 417 -9.08 -2.14 -2.71
N PRO A 418 -9.51 -2.23 -1.44
CA PRO A 418 -8.79 -3.02 -0.44
C PRO A 418 -8.81 -4.52 -0.78
N VAL A 419 -9.88 -5.03 -1.36
CA VAL A 419 -9.98 -6.45 -1.76
C VAL A 419 -9.01 -6.76 -2.90
N ALA A 420 -8.94 -5.92 -3.94
CA ALA A 420 -8.01 -6.14 -5.05
C ALA A 420 -6.55 -6.13 -4.59
N LEU A 421 -6.18 -5.18 -3.72
CA LEU A 421 -4.83 -5.10 -3.15
C LEU A 421 -4.52 -6.32 -2.27
N PHE A 422 -5.45 -6.72 -1.41
CA PHE A 422 -5.27 -7.89 -0.56
C PHE A 422 -5.07 -9.16 -1.37
N LEU A 423 -5.94 -9.40 -2.36
CA LEU A 423 -5.86 -10.58 -3.23
C LEU A 423 -4.57 -10.58 -4.07
N PHE A 424 -4.17 -9.42 -4.61
CA PHE A 424 -2.92 -9.30 -5.35
C PHE A 424 -1.72 -9.70 -4.48
N HIS A 425 -1.62 -9.13 -3.28
CA HIS A 425 -0.52 -9.46 -2.38
C HIS A 425 -0.56 -10.91 -1.90
N ALA A 426 -1.73 -11.45 -1.57
CA ALA A 426 -1.86 -12.84 -1.16
C ALA A 426 -1.46 -13.83 -2.28
N LEU A 427 -1.74 -13.49 -3.54
CA LEU A 427 -1.43 -14.33 -4.69
C LEU A 427 0.02 -14.18 -5.16
N LEU A 428 0.56 -12.97 -5.25
CA LEU A 428 1.78 -12.72 -6.00
C LEU A 428 2.98 -12.24 -5.16
N THR A 429 2.80 -12.03 -3.86
CA THR A 429 3.91 -11.59 -2.99
C THR A 429 4.03 -12.48 -1.75
N GLU A 430 5.10 -12.31 -0.99
CA GLU A 430 5.25 -12.89 0.35
C GLU A 430 4.32 -12.24 1.39
N PHE A 431 3.55 -11.24 1.01
CA PHE A 431 2.59 -10.47 1.79
C PHE A 431 3.07 -10.12 3.20
N LEU A 432 4.11 -9.31 3.27
CA LEU A 432 4.48 -8.72 4.55
C LEU A 432 3.32 -7.88 5.11
N PRO A 433 3.10 -7.84 6.44
CA PRO A 433 2.01 -7.03 7.04
C PRO A 433 2.00 -5.58 6.55
N ARG A 434 3.17 -4.96 6.37
CA ARG A 434 3.29 -3.59 5.83
C ARG A 434 2.70 -3.41 4.42
N PHE A 435 2.55 -4.48 3.63
CA PHE A 435 1.95 -4.40 2.29
C PHE A 435 0.44 -4.17 2.33
N ALA A 436 -0.21 -4.51 3.45
CA ALA A 436 -1.63 -4.22 3.66
C ALA A 436 -1.88 -2.80 4.21
N VAL A 437 -0.85 -2.11 4.74
CA VAL A 437 -0.98 -0.76 5.32
C VAL A 437 -1.69 0.23 4.39
N PRO A 438 -1.40 0.29 3.08
CA PRO A 438 -2.12 1.19 2.17
C PRO A 438 -3.63 0.95 2.08
N ALA A 439 -4.10 -0.27 2.39
CA ALA A 439 -5.52 -0.61 2.37
C ALA A 439 -6.24 -0.37 3.72
N LEU A 440 -5.50 -0.17 4.81
CA LEU A 440 -6.06 0.01 6.16
C LEU A 440 -7.06 1.16 6.28
N PRO A 441 -6.89 2.34 5.66
CA PRO A 441 -7.88 3.41 5.75
C PRO A 441 -9.26 2.95 5.27
N LEU A 442 -9.30 2.15 4.21
CA LEU A 442 -10.55 1.60 3.67
C LEU A 442 -11.06 0.42 4.49
N ALA A 443 -10.18 -0.36 5.09
CA ALA A 443 -10.56 -1.42 6.02
C ALA A 443 -11.25 -0.85 7.26
N TRP A 444 -10.72 0.22 7.86
CA TRP A 444 -11.36 0.96 8.95
C TRP A 444 -12.68 1.59 8.52
N GLY A 445 -12.75 2.12 7.29
CA GLY A 445 -14.00 2.60 6.71
C GLY A 445 -15.05 1.48 6.57
N ALA A 446 -14.65 0.26 6.18
CA ALA A 446 -15.55 -0.89 6.12
C ALA A 446 -16.09 -1.27 7.51
N VAL A 447 -15.28 -1.16 8.56
CA VAL A 447 -15.69 -1.36 9.95
C VAL A 447 -16.81 -0.39 10.31
N THR A 448 -16.60 0.90 10.09
CA THR A 448 -17.57 1.92 10.45
C THR A 448 -18.87 1.80 9.65
N LEU A 449 -18.79 1.45 8.37
CA LEU A 449 -19.97 1.13 7.54
C LEU A 449 -20.70 -0.13 8.02
N ALA A 450 -19.98 -1.14 8.48
CA ALA A 450 -20.60 -2.36 8.99
C ALA A 450 -21.31 -2.16 10.33
N LEU A 451 -20.76 -1.30 11.20
CA LEU A 451 -21.30 -1.04 12.54
C LEU A 451 -22.44 -0.01 12.53
N CYS A 452 -22.25 1.10 11.83
CA CYS A 452 -23.22 2.20 11.81
C CYS A 452 -24.35 2.00 10.79
N GLY A 453 -24.24 0.99 9.94
CA GLY A 453 -25.15 0.74 8.83
C GLY A 453 -24.89 1.71 7.65
N ALA A 454 -24.85 1.16 6.44
CA ALA A 454 -24.98 1.99 5.24
C ALA A 454 -26.45 2.36 5.11
N HIS A 455 -26.78 3.66 5.15
CA HIS A 455 -28.16 4.10 4.95
C HIS A 455 -28.67 3.57 3.60
N ARG A 456 -29.80 2.85 3.66
CA ARG A 456 -30.56 2.52 2.44
C ARG A 456 -30.98 3.85 1.81
N ASP A 457 -30.75 3.96 0.53
CA ASP A 457 -31.16 5.14 -0.26
C ASP A 457 -32.67 5.30 -0.06
N PRO A 458 -33.15 6.41 0.56
CA PRO A 458 -34.59 6.59 0.83
C PRO A 458 -35.44 6.69 -0.45
N GLY A 459 -34.83 6.60 -1.64
CA GLY A 459 -35.49 6.70 -2.94
C GLY A 459 -35.69 5.37 -3.67
N ARG A 460 -35.61 4.20 -2.97
CA ARG A 460 -36.00 2.90 -3.53
C ARG A 460 -37.18 2.32 -2.76
#